data_d92cbe667e9d849d084523366f92b0e7
#
_entry.id   d92cbe667e9d849d084523366f92b0e7
#
_cell.length_a   1.000
_cell.length_b   1.000
_cell.length_c   1.000
_cell.angle_alpha   90.00
_cell.angle_beta   90.00
_cell.angle_gamma   90.00
#
_symmetry.space_group_name_H-M   'P 1'
#
loop_
_entity.id
_entity.type
_entity.pdbx_description
1 polymer ?
#
loop_
_entity_poly.entity_id
_entity_poly.type
_entity_poly.pdbx_seq_one_letter_code
_entity_poly.pdbx_strand_id
1 'polypeptide(L)'
;DYRAEVAFANELFEAYKVGKELYIPETFTDLCSDNVITQEYVSGISVAQLLGLKEQGVDVKQYVQDHVGSDLEVQMEQLGFELLRGAFDFKRIQGDPHPGNIKLLPNNQVGLIDFGISAAAPDDKPAFYALLQAYSGLFSGKQTIADLFDKTLRFFVKDLYRSLMTISKFVGENAEKALPKQLGLVAESTFESATGKKVVDLQDGREDLALIEANKIFNEGNRFGLVMKLEDTAIMRSAQSYMTLLYSLGLYRKVLPKILTRVLEYVNERYPEVTQDSATVSLSDAIETVSAWLERVAEKDPQLFKLLSAKVKKASMATPEADDTETKE
;
A
#
# COMPACT_ATOMS: atom_id res chain seq x y z
N ASP A 1 19.72 1.81 -17.56
CA ASP A 1 21.05 1.96 -16.95
C ASP A 1 21.19 0.97 -15.81
N TYR A 2 21.94 -0.12 -16.05
CA TYR A 2 22.14 -1.19 -15.06
C TYR A 2 22.97 -0.78 -13.84
N ARG A 3 23.64 0.36 -13.86
CA ARG A 3 24.40 0.83 -12.69
C ARG A 3 23.52 1.09 -11.46
N ALA A 4 22.32 1.65 -11.67
CA ALA A 4 21.39 1.88 -10.58
C ALA A 4 20.87 0.56 -9.98
N GLU A 5 20.66 -0.44 -10.83
CA GLU A 5 20.27 -1.79 -10.42
C GLU A 5 21.37 -2.48 -9.63
N VAL A 6 22.63 -2.45 -10.15
CA VAL A 6 23.79 -2.98 -9.44
C VAL A 6 24.00 -2.31 -8.08
N ALA A 7 23.83 -0.99 -8.00
CA ALA A 7 23.96 -0.27 -6.74
C ALA A 7 22.91 -0.69 -5.72
N PHE A 8 21.66 -0.89 -6.15
CA PHE A 8 20.58 -1.35 -5.27
C PHE A 8 20.75 -2.82 -4.88
N ALA A 9 21.16 -3.69 -5.81
CA ALA A 9 21.47 -5.08 -5.50
C ALA A 9 22.55 -5.21 -4.42
N ASN A 10 23.62 -4.42 -4.53
CA ASN A 10 24.69 -4.40 -3.54
C ASN A 10 24.23 -3.83 -2.18
N GLU A 11 23.39 -2.79 -2.16
CA GLU A 11 22.79 -2.28 -0.91
C GLU A 11 22.02 -3.39 -0.19
N LEU A 12 21.18 -4.12 -0.90
CA LEU A 12 20.43 -5.24 -0.32
C LEU A 12 21.32 -6.42 0.06
N PHE A 13 22.32 -6.77 -0.77
CA PHE A 13 23.27 -7.82 -0.46
C PHE A 13 23.97 -7.57 0.88
N GLU A 14 24.51 -6.37 1.10
CA GLU A 14 25.16 -6.02 2.37
C GLU A 14 24.17 -6.00 3.55
N ALA A 15 22.94 -5.56 3.32
CA ALA A 15 21.90 -5.53 4.37
C ALA A 15 21.46 -6.95 4.81
N TYR A 16 21.42 -7.92 3.90
CA TYR A 16 20.98 -9.30 4.17
C TYR A 16 22.11 -10.31 4.31
N LYS A 17 23.36 -9.89 4.16
CA LYS A 17 24.54 -10.76 4.20
C LYS A 17 24.69 -11.55 5.52
N VAL A 18 24.30 -10.97 6.62
CA VAL A 18 24.38 -11.60 7.97
C VAL A 18 23.08 -12.31 8.34
N GLY A 19 21.96 -11.88 7.80
CA GLY A 19 20.64 -12.49 7.99
C GLY A 19 20.50 -13.74 7.11
N LYS A 20 19.53 -14.59 7.47
CA LYS A 20 19.21 -15.80 6.68
C LYS A 20 17.81 -15.72 6.06
N GLU A 21 17.20 -14.56 6.19
CA GLU A 21 15.78 -14.36 5.84
C GLU A 21 15.60 -14.30 4.32
N LEU A 22 16.36 -13.41 3.67
CA LEU A 22 16.40 -13.33 2.21
C LEU A 22 17.80 -13.68 1.72
N TYR A 23 17.84 -14.33 0.57
CA TYR A 23 19.05 -14.56 -0.19
C TYR A 23 19.12 -13.56 -1.35
N ILE A 24 20.10 -12.69 -1.30
CA ILE A 24 20.40 -11.75 -2.37
C ILE A 24 21.68 -12.23 -3.05
N PRO A 25 21.69 -12.46 -4.37
CA PRO A 25 22.90 -12.90 -5.07
C PRO A 25 23.99 -11.86 -5.03
N GLU A 26 25.23 -12.29 -4.89
CA GLU A 26 26.38 -11.41 -5.04
C GLU A 26 26.44 -10.86 -6.47
N THR A 27 26.66 -9.56 -6.61
CA THR A 27 26.90 -8.93 -7.91
C THR A 27 28.39 -8.65 -8.09
N PHE A 28 28.96 -9.25 -9.13
CA PHE A 28 30.39 -9.12 -9.46
C PHE A 28 30.60 -7.81 -10.20
N THR A 29 30.75 -6.72 -9.45
CA THR A 29 30.76 -5.34 -9.96
C THR A 29 31.84 -5.12 -11.04
N ASP A 30 33.00 -5.74 -10.87
CA ASP A 30 34.12 -5.66 -11.84
C ASP A 30 33.79 -6.33 -13.19
N LEU A 31 32.77 -7.17 -13.24
CA LEU A 31 32.28 -7.84 -14.43
C LEU A 31 30.96 -7.22 -14.96
N CYS A 32 30.55 -6.09 -14.41
CA CYS A 32 29.35 -5.36 -14.82
C CYS A 32 29.71 -4.19 -15.74
N SER A 33 28.75 -3.78 -16.58
CA SER A 33 28.85 -2.59 -17.43
C SER A 33 27.48 -1.90 -17.54
N ASP A 34 27.37 -0.86 -18.35
CA ASP A 34 26.09 -0.17 -18.60
C ASP A 34 25.02 -1.08 -19.22
N ASN A 35 25.44 -2.18 -19.84
CA ASN A 35 24.58 -3.09 -20.60
C ASN A 35 24.64 -4.56 -20.13
N VAL A 36 25.44 -4.86 -19.11
CA VAL A 36 25.63 -6.23 -18.61
C VAL A 36 25.69 -6.21 -17.09
N ILE A 37 24.91 -7.07 -16.44
CA ILE A 37 25.02 -7.40 -15.03
C ILE A 37 25.52 -8.83 -14.90
N THR A 38 26.55 -9.04 -14.09
CA THR A 38 27.08 -10.34 -13.74
C THR A 38 26.81 -10.61 -12.26
N GLN A 39 26.01 -11.63 -12.00
CA GLN A 39 25.60 -12.01 -10.65
C GLN A 39 25.81 -13.49 -10.39
N GLU A 40 25.87 -13.86 -9.13
CA GLU A 40 25.82 -15.24 -8.68
C GLU A 40 24.55 -15.93 -9.20
N TYR A 41 24.71 -17.19 -9.64
CA TYR A 41 23.56 -17.99 -10.05
C TYR A 41 22.84 -18.60 -8.85
N VAL A 42 21.59 -18.22 -8.66
CA VAL A 42 20.74 -18.76 -7.58
C VAL A 42 19.99 -19.98 -8.10
N SER A 43 20.40 -21.15 -7.66
CA SER A 43 19.70 -22.41 -7.94
C SER A 43 18.47 -22.53 -7.04
N GLY A 44 17.29 -22.75 -7.62
CA GLY A 44 16.05 -22.90 -6.87
C GLY A 44 14.84 -22.87 -7.80
N ILE A 45 13.70 -23.29 -7.30
CA ILE A 45 12.44 -23.24 -8.05
C ILE A 45 11.93 -21.81 -8.03
N SER A 46 11.67 -21.22 -9.20
CA SER A 46 11.00 -19.92 -9.21
C SER A 46 9.51 -20.07 -8.85
N VAL A 47 8.94 -19.06 -8.24
CA VAL A 47 7.50 -19.07 -7.95
C VAL A 47 6.67 -19.09 -9.23
N ALA A 48 7.20 -18.56 -10.36
CA ALA A 48 6.55 -18.68 -11.66
C ALA A 48 6.46 -20.15 -12.12
N GLN A 49 7.53 -20.94 -11.95
CA GLN A 49 7.51 -22.39 -12.23
C GLN A 49 6.50 -23.10 -11.32
N LEU A 50 6.43 -22.72 -10.05
CA LEU A 50 5.48 -23.28 -9.10
C LEU A 50 4.02 -23.00 -9.49
N LEU A 51 3.72 -21.78 -9.96
CA LEU A 51 2.39 -21.43 -10.48
C LEU A 51 2.02 -22.28 -11.70
N GLY A 52 2.95 -22.52 -12.62
CA GLY A 52 2.73 -23.41 -13.76
C GLY A 52 2.45 -24.87 -13.36
N LEU A 53 3.08 -25.37 -12.28
CA LEU A 53 2.78 -26.68 -11.72
C LEU A 53 1.38 -26.72 -11.09
N LYS A 54 1.00 -25.66 -10.39
CA LYS A 54 -0.35 -25.52 -9.81
C LYS A 54 -1.45 -25.57 -10.87
N GLU A 55 -1.26 -24.90 -12.01
CA GLU A 55 -2.18 -24.93 -13.16
C GLU A 55 -2.33 -26.34 -13.74
N GLN A 56 -1.32 -27.19 -13.59
CA GLN A 56 -1.34 -28.62 -13.97
C GLN A 56 -1.97 -29.51 -12.90
N GLY A 57 -2.48 -28.92 -11.80
CA GLY A 57 -3.14 -29.65 -10.71
C GLY A 57 -2.19 -30.22 -9.65
N VAL A 58 -0.92 -29.82 -9.66
CA VAL A 58 0.05 -30.25 -8.64
C VAL A 58 -0.24 -29.55 -7.31
N ASP A 59 -0.21 -30.29 -6.19
CA ASP A 59 -0.18 -29.69 -4.86
C ASP A 59 1.18 -29.01 -4.63
N VAL A 60 1.19 -27.70 -4.79
CA VAL A 60 2.43 -26.91 -4.74
C VAL A 60 3.05 -26.84 -3.36
N LYS A 61 2.26 -27.00 -2.27
CA LYS A 61 2.80 -27.03 -0.91
C LYS A 61 3.59 -28.33 -0.69
N GLN A 62 2.97 -29.45 -1.03
CA GLN A 62 3.62 -30.75 -0.96
C GLN A 62 4.85 -30.79 -1.89
N TYR A 63 4.73 -30.24 -3.09
CA TYR A 63 5.84 -30.18 -4.04
C TYR A 63 7.05 -29.43 -3.49
N VAL A 64 6.84 -28.25 -2.87
CA VAL A 64 7.93 -27.47 -2.23
C VAL A 64 8.54 -28.25 -1.07
N GLN A 65 7.73 -28.91 -0.24
CA GLN A 65 8.21 -29.74 0.85
C GLN A 65 9.12 -30.88 0.35
N ASP A 66 8.69 -31.58 -0.72
CA ASP A 66 9.38 -32.78 -1.21
C ASP A 66 10.64 -32.45 -2.03
N HIS A 67 10.64 -31.34 -2.79
CA HIS A 67 11.71 -31.02 -3.74
C HIS A 67 12.64 -29.90 -3.28
N VAL A 68 12.18 -29.03 -2.35
CA VAL A 68 12.97 -27.92 -1.80
C VAL A 68 13.33 -28.16 -0.35
N GLY A 69 12.55 -28.99 0.37
CA GLY A 69 12.73 -29.23 1.81
C GLY A 69 12.31 -28.01 2.65
N SER A 70 11.27 -27.29 2.23
CA SER A 70 10.85 -26.03 2.81
C SER A 70 9.33 -25.92 2.87
N ASP A 71 8.82 -25.07 3.77
CA ASP A 71 7.41 -24.74 3.88
C ASP A 71 7.10 -23.47 3.07
N LEU A 72 6.26 -23.62 2.03
CA LEU A 72 5.87 -22.53 1.15
C LEU A 72 5.20 -21.37 1.90
N GLU A 73 4.39 -21.66 2.94
CA GLU A 73 3.72 -20.60 3.71
C GLU A 73 4.73 -19.77 4.52
N VAL A 74 5.71 -20.44 5.12
CA VAL A 74 6.80 -19.78 5.86
C VAL A 74 7.64 -18.92 4.92
N GLN A 75 7.98 -19.44 3.73
CA GLN A 75 8.74 -18.69 2.74
C GLN A 75 7.98 -17.45 2.26
N MET A 76 6.69 -17.56 1.99
CA MET A 76 5.88 -16.41 1.56
C MET A 76 5.66 -15.42 2.71
N GLU A 77 5.44 -15.87 3.93
CA GLU A 77 5.36 -15.00 5.09
C GLU A 77 6.66 -14.20 5.28
N GLN A 78 7.79 -14.88 5.20
CA GLN A 78 9.10 -14.25 5.34
C GLN A 78 9.34 -13.20 4.25
N LEU A 79 9.08 -13.54 2.99
CA LEU A 79 9.21 -12.60 1.88
C LEU A 79 8.36 -11.35 2.08
N GLY A 80 7.07 -11.52 2.40
CA GLY A 80 6.16 -10.38 2.60
C GLY A 80 6.56 -9.52 3.78
N PHE A 81 7.02 -10.13 4.87
CA PHE A 81 7.57 -9.39 6.01
C PHE A 81 8.76 -8.53 5.59
N GLU A 82 9.74 -9.10 4.87
CA GLU A 82 10.95 -8.38 4.45
C GLU A 82 10.64 -7.26 3.46
N LEU A 83 9.72 -7.48 2.51
CA LEU A 83 9.28 -6.43 1.58
C LEU A 83 8.67 -5.23 2.31
N LEU A 84 7.80 -5.47 3.31
CA LEU A 84 7.16 -4.40 4.08
C LEU A 84 8.12 -3.76 5.10
N ARG A 85 8.95 -4.57 5.78
CA ARG A 85 9.98 -4.08 6.70
C ARG A 85 10.95 -3.14 5.98
N GLY A 86 11.36 -3.51 4.76
CA GLY A 86 12.25 -2.70 3.95
C GLY A 86 11.76 -1.27 3.70
N ALA A 87 10.44 -1.04 3.69
CA ALA A 87 9.86 0.29 3.58
C ALA A 87 10.14 1.20 4.80
N PHE A 88 10.48 0.62 5.94
CA PHE A 88 10.87 1.35 7.15
C PHE A 88 12.39 1.42 7.33
N ASP A 89 13.11 0.36 6.99
CA ASP A 89 14.55 0.22 7.25
C ASP A 89 15.42 0.86 6.15
N PHE A 90 14.98 0.84 4.89
CA PHE A 90 15.77 1.24 3.74
C PHE A 90 15.25 2.54 3.12
N LYS A 91 16.08 3.16 2.27
CA LYS A 91 15.68 4.31 1.44
C LYS A 91 14.97 3.89 0.17
N ARG A 92 15.15 2.64 -0.24
CA ARG A 92 14.58 2.05 -1.46
C ARG A 92 14.01 0.68 -1.13
N ILE A 93 12.97 0.30 -1.86
CA ILE A 93 12.32 -1.00 -1.74
C ILE A 93 12.29 -1.71 -3.08
N GLN A 94 12.14 -3.04 -3.06
CA GLN A 94 11.86 -3.83 -4.27
C GLN A 94 10.50 -3.42 -4.84
N GLY A 95 10.51 -2.90 -6.06
CA GLY A 95 9.32 -2.35 -6.73
C GLY A 95 8.51 -3.35 -7.54
N ASP A 96 9.08 -4.55 -7.82
CA ASP A 96 8.42 -5.59 -8.60
C ASP A 96 8.77 -7.00 -8.12
N PRO A 97 8.11 -7.51 -7.06
CA PRO A 97 8.26 -8.89 -6.61
C PRO A 97 7.54 -9.87 -7.57
N HIS A 98 7.94 -9.85 -8.85
CA HIS A 98 7.37 -10.73 -9.88
C HIS A 98 7.71 -12.20 -9.57
N PRO A 99 6.79 -13.15 -9.77
CA PRO A 99 7.00 -14.57 -9.46
C PRO A 99 8.27 -15.18 -10.10
N GLY A 100 8.71 -14.67 -11.25
CA GLY A 100 9.95 -15.11 -11.92
C GLY A 100 11.22 -14.73 -11.17
N ASN A 101 11.17 -13.65 -10.38
CA ASN A 101 12.29 -13.05 -9.66
C ASN A 101 12.41 -13.58 -8.22
N ILE A 102 11.49 -14.45 -7.80
CA ILE A 102 11.46 -15.06 -6.46
C ILE A 102 11.87 -16.53 -6.60
N LYS A 103 12.91 -16.94 -5.89
CA LYS A 103 13.42 -18.30 -5.83
C LYS A 103 13.14 -18.93 -4.47
N LEU A 104 12.56 -20.13 -4.49
CA LEU A 104 12.36 -20.94 -3.30
C LEU A 104 13.61 -21.77 -3.05
N LEU A 105 14.21 -21.60 -1.89
CA LEU A 105 15.47 -22.21 -1.49
C LEU A 105 15.25 -23.13 -0.27
N PRO A 106 16.18 -24.08 -0.01
CA PRO A 106 16.13 -24.91 1.19
C PRO A 106 16.12 -24.08 2.49
N ASN A 107 15.73 -24.71 3.60
CA ASN A 107 15.69 -24.11 4.93
C ASN A 107 14.80 -22.87 5.04
N ASN A 108 13.69 -22.86 4.31
CA ASN A 108 12.72 -21.75 4.25
C ASN A 108 13.31 -20.43 3.76
N GLN A 109 14.46 -20.42 3.14
CA GLN A 109 15.06 -19.22 2.59
C GLN A 109 14.40 -18.85 1.25
N VAL A 110 14.31 -17.55 0.97
CA VAL A 110 13.78 -16.99 -0.28
C VAL A 110 14.85 -16.16 -0.95
N GLY A 111 15.10 -16.44 -2.25
CA GLY A 111 16.02 -15.65 -3.09
C GLY A 111 15.26 -14.59 -3.89
N LEU A 112 15.82 -13.37 -3.95
CA LEU A 112 15.40 -12.32 -4.89
C LEU A 112 16.54 -12.08 -5.87
N ILE A 113 16.24 -12.10 -7.18
CA ILE A 113 17.28 -12.14 -8.24
C ILE A 113 17.23 -10.98 -9.25
N ASP A 114 16.25 -10.08 -9.15
CA ASP A 114 16.08 -8.95 -10.05
C ASP A 114 15.80 -7.67 -9.26
N PHE A 115 16.57 -6.62 -9.53
CA PHE A 115 16.51 -5.34 -8.81
C PHE A 115 16.33 -4.15 -9.75
N GLY A 116 15.99 -4.41 -11.02
CA GLY A 116 15.82 -3.41 -12.06
C GLY A 116 14.70 -2.42 -11.79
N ILE A 117 13.68 -2.84 -11.03
CA ILE A 117 12.61 -1.96 -10.57
C ILE A 117 12.72 -1.78 -9.07
N SER A 118 13.25 -0.63 -8.66
CA SER A 118 13.24 -0.19 -7.26
C SER A 118 12.37 1.04 -7.10
N ALA A 119 11.73 1.18 -5.95
CA ALA A 119 10.97 2.36 -5.57
C ALA A 119 11.62 3.05 -4.38
N ALA A 120 11.48 4.37 -4.26
CA ALA A 120 11.79 5.04 -3.02
C ALA A 120 10.88 4.51 -1.89
N ALA A 121 11.45 4.34 -0.70
CA ALA A 121 10.63 4.02 0.48
C ALA A 121 9.67 5.19 0.78
N PRO A 122 8.52 4.92 1.44
CA PRO A 122 7.58 5.98 1.80
C PRO A 122 8.24 7.08 2.62
N ASP A 123 8.09 8.33 2.19
CA ASP A 123 8.56 9.49 2.96
C ASP A 123 7.63 9.78 4.16
N ASP A 124 6.34 9.45 4.06
CA ASP A 124 5.36 9.54 5.14
C ASP A 124 5.15 8.17 5.82
N LYS A 125 6.15 7.74 6.58
CA LYS A 125 6.10 6.47 7.32
C LYS A 125 4.91 6.36 8.27
N PRO A 126 4.48 7.43 9.00
CA PRO A 126 3.25 7.39 9.80
C PRO A 126 1.99 7.09 8.99
N ALA A 127 1.82 7.70 7.81
CA ALA A 127 0.67 7.41 6.95
C ALA A 127 0.71 5.98 6.39
N PHE A 128 1.90 5.50 6.03
CA PHE A 128 2.08 4.12 5.58
C PHE A 128 1.79 3.11 6.70
N TYR A 129 2.28 3.36 7.92
CA TYR A 129 1.97 2.56 9.09
C TYR A 129 0.45 2.50 9.36
N ALA A 130 -0.24 3.64 9.32
CA ALA A 130 -1.68 3.71 9.50
C ALA A 130 -2.45 2.92 8.43
N LEU A 131 -1.95 2.89 7.19
CA LEU A 131 -2.50 2.08 6.11
C LEU A 131 -2.34 0.58 6.41
N LEU A 132 -1.17 0.14 6.87
CA LEU A 132 -0.94 -1.27 7.26
C LEU A 132 -1.82 -1.68 8.45
N GLN A 133 -2.04 -0.78 9.42
CA GLN A 133 -2.97 -1.01 10.53
C GLN A 133 -4.42 -1.19 10.02
N ALA A 134 -4.84 -0.39 9.03
CA ALA A 134 -6.17 -0.51 8.45
C ALA A 134 -6.36 -1.86 7.73
N TYR A 135 -5.37 -2.29 6.96
CA TYR A 135 -5.38 -3.63 6.36
C TYR A 135 -5.46 -4.74 7.43
N SER A 136 -4.66 -4.68 8.46
CA SER A 136 -4.69 -5.66 9.57
C SER A 136 -6.03 -5.64 10.30
N GLY A 137 -6.59 -4.45 10.53
CA GLY A 137 -7.90 -4.25 11.16
C GLY A 137 -9.05 -4.83 10.35
N LEU A 138 -8.97 -4.77 9.02
CA LEU A 138 -9.96 -5.38 8.13
C LEU A 138 -10.01 -6.91 8.31
N PHE A 139 -8.88 -7.59 8.32
CA PHE A 139 -8.82 -9.04 8.54
C PHE A 139 -9.30 -9.47 9.94
N SER A 140 -9.12 -8.63 10.94
CA SER A 140 -9.58 -8.90 12.31
C SER A 140 -11.00 -8.40 12.58
N GLY A 141 -11.69 -7.80 11.61
CA GLY A 141 -13.02 -7.22 11.76
C GLY A 141 -13.07 -5.97 12.65
N LYS A 142 -11.93 -5.39 13.00
CA LYS A 142 -11.83 -4.17 13.83
C LYS A 142 -11.98 -2.88 13.02
N GLN A 143 -11.80 -2.96 11.72
CA GLN A 143 -11.94 -1.83 10.80
C GLN A 143 -12.82 -2.20 9.61
N THR A 144 -13.38 -1.19 8.98
CA THR A 144 -14.23 -1.30 7.81
C THR A 144 -13.44 -1.00 6.53
N ILE A 145 -14.02 -1.32 5.38
CA ILE A 145 -13.44 -0.92 4.08
C ILE A 145 -13.38 0.61 3.95
N ALA A 146 -14.35 1.33 4.51
CA ALA A 146 -14.32 2.80 4.53
C ALA A 146 -13.11 3.34 5.31
N ASP A 147 -12.74 2.70 6.44
CA ASP A 147 -11.53 3.05 7.19
C ASP A 147 -10.27 2.77 6.35
N LEU A 148 -10.23 1.65 5.63
CA LEU A 148 -9.12 1.35 4.73
C LEU A 148 -9.00 2.41 3.62
N PHE A 149 -10.11 2.82 3.00
CA PHE A 149 -10.10 3.87 1.99
C PHE A 149 -9.63 5.22 2.55
N ASP A 150 -10.06 5.60 3.75
CA ASP A 150 -9.58 6.81 4.43
C ASP A 150 -8.05 6.78 4.57
N LYS A 151 -7.48 5.69 5.07
CA LYS A 151 -6.03 5.57 5.25
C LYS A 151 -5.27 5.49 3.92
N THR A 152 -5.89 4.91 2.91
CA THR A 152 -5.35 4.86 1.56
C THR A 152 -5.27 6.28 0.95
N LEU A 153 -6.33 7.08 1.06
CA LEU A 153 -6.31 8.48 0.61
C LEU A 153 -5.27 9.30 1.39
N ARG A 154 -5.21 9.12 2.70
CA ARG A 154 -4.21 9.78 3.54
C ARG A 154 -2.78 9.48 3.10
N PHE A 155 -2.50 8.27 2.68
CA PHE A 155 -1.16 7.87 2.23
C PHE A 155 -0.85 8.41 0.83
N PHE A 156 -1.72 8.18 -0.15
CA PHE A 156 -1.43 8.48 -1.56
C PHE A 156 -1.65 9.94 -1.97
N VAL A 157 -2.53 10.66 -1.30
CA VAL A 157 -2.82 12.08 -1.57
C VAL A 157 -2.66 12.92 -0.30
N LYS A 158 -1.58 12.65 0.42
CA LYS A 158 -1.29 13.17 1.75
C LYS A 158 -1.43 14.70 1.88
N ASP A 159 -0.93 15.45 0.89
CA ASP A 159 -0.97 16.91 0.93
C ASP A 159 -2.41 17.42 0.85
N LEU A 160 -3.21 16.84 -0.04
CA LEU A 160 -4.65 17.14 -0.14
C LEU A 160 -5.40 16.69 1.13
N TYR A 161 -5.12 15.49 1.62
CA TYR A 161 -5.76 14.97 2.83
C TYR A 161 -5.48 15.84 4.05
N ARG A 162 -4.21 16.20 4.28
CA ARG A 162 -3.81 17.11 5.38
C ARG A 162 -4.45 18.49 5.25
N SER A 163 -4.51 19.01 4.02
CA SER A 163 -5.15 20.30 3.74
C SER A 163 -6.65 20.27 4.05
N LEU A 164 -7.35 19.20 3.66
CA LEU A 164 -8.76 19.01 3.99
C LEU A 164 -8.97 18.89 5.51
N MET A 165 -8.11 18.16 6.22
CA MET A 165 -8.15 18.05 7.67
C MET A 165 -7.90 19.40 8.36
N THR A 166 -6.94 20.18 7.89
CA THR A 166 -6.64 21.51 8.43
C THR A 166 -7.83 22.46 8.25
N ILE A 167 -8.45 22.48 7.08
CA ILE A 167 -9.65 23.30 6.83
C ILE A 167 -10.81 22.83 7.72
N SER A 168 -11.01 21.52 7.87
CA SER A 168 -12.08 20.98 8.69
C SER A 168 -11.93 21.34 10.17
N LYS A 169 -10.71 21.34 10.71
CA LYS A 169 -10.42 21.83 12.07
C LYS A 169 -10.79 23.29 12.24
N PHE A 170 -10.49 24.12 11.26
CA PHE A 170 -10.84 25.55 11.28
C PHE A 170 -12.36 25.76 11.24
N VAL A 171 -13.09 24.93 10.48
CA VAL A 171 -14.57 24.98 10.42
C VAL A 171 -15.21 24.55 11.73
N GLY A 172 -14.61 23.62 12.46
CA GLY A 172 -15.03 23.19 13.78
C GLY A 172 -14.94 21.68 14.04
N GLU A 173 -15.04 21.30 15.28
CA GLU A 173 -14.85 19.92 15.76
C GLU A 173 -15.78 18.90 15.09
N ASN A 174 -17.01 19.29 14.79
CA ASN A 174 -17.95 18.41 14.08
C ASN A 174 -17.52 18.12 12.64
N ALA A 175 -16.96 19.11 11.94
CA ALA A 175 -16.42 18.92 10.57
C ALA A 175 -15.17 18.06 10.61
N GLU A 176 -14.27 18.27 11.56
CA GLU A 176 -13.06 17.45 11.74
C GLU A 176 -13.40 15.97 11.97
N LYS A 177 -14.34 15.67 12.84
CA LYS A 177 -14.77 14.30 13.13
C LYS A 177 -15.53 13.65 11.97
N ALA A 178 -16.27 14.42 11.18
CA ALA A 178 -17.07 13.91 10.08
C ALA A 178 -16.26 13.66 8.79
N LEU A 179 -15.19 14.42 8.55
CA LEU A 179 -14.47 14.41 7.29
C LEU A 179 -13.89 13.04 6.91
N PRO A 180 -13.17 12.30 7.78
CA PRO A 180 -12.64 10.98 7.44
C PRO A 180 -13.73 10.02 6.97
N LYS A 181 -14.87 9.99 7.68
CA LYS A 181 -16.02 9.16 7.29
C LYS A 181 -16.60 9.57 5.94
N GLN A 182 -16.71 10.88 5.68
CA GLN A 182 -17.22 11.38 4.40
C GLN A 182 -16.27 11.05 3.25
N LEU A 183 -14.97 11.16 3.44
CA LEU A 183 -13.96 10.76 2.46
C LEU A 183 -14.02 9.26 2.18
N GLY A 184 -14.16 8.44 3.22
CA GLY A 184 -14.35 6.99 3.08
C GLY A 184 -15.60 6.65 2.24
N LEU A 185 -16.75 7.29 2.51
CA LEU A 185 -17.98 7.08 1.74
C LEU A 185 -17.86 7.54 0.28
N VAL A 186 -17.13 8.62 0.01
CA VAL A 186 -16.87 9.08 -1.36
C VAL A 186 -15.99 8.07 -2.10
N ALA A 187 -14.95 7.58 -1.44
CA ALA A 187 -14.07 6.57 -2.03
C ALA A 187 -14.82 5.24 -2.29
N GLU A 188 -15.67 4.81 -1.36
CA GLU A 188 -16.54 3.64 -1.50
C GLU A 188 -17.50 3.79 -2.71
N SER A 189 -18.23 4.90 -2.80
CA SER A 189 -19.12 5.21 -3.93
C SER A 189 -18.38 5.27 -5.27
N THR A 190 -17.15 5.77 -5.25
CA THR A 190 -16.26 5.81 -6.41
C THR A 190 -15.85 4.41 -6.85
N PHE A 191 -15.50 3.56 -5.88
CA PHE A 191 -15.19 2.15 -6.13
C PHE A 191 -16.37 1.43 -6.77
N GLU A 192 -17.56 1.57 -6.21
CA GLU A 192 -18.77 0.94 -6.74
C GLU A 192 -19.07 1.41 -8.18
N SER A 193 -18.87 2.70 -8.44
CA SER A 193 -19.05 3.27 -9.78
C SER A 193 -18.01 2.76 -10.80
N ALA A 194 -16.76 2.62 -10.39
CA ALA A 194 -15.67 2.21 -11.28
C ALA A 194 -15.67 0.69 -11.56
N THR A 195 -16.10 -0.13 -10.60
CA THR A 195 -16.01 -1.59 -10.68
C THR A 195 -17.34 -2.27 -10.96
N GLY A 196 -18.47 -1.58 -10.77
CA GLY A 196 -19.82 -2.17 -10.82
C GLY A 196 -20.12 -3.12 -9.66
N LYS A 197 -19.26 -3.17 -8.63
CA LYS A 197 -19.37 -4.04 -7.46
C LYS A 197 -19.66 -3.22 -6.22
N LYS A 198 -20.58 -3.68 -5.40
CA LYS A 198 -20.84 -3.04 -4.11
C LYS A 198 -19.79 -3.46 -3.09
N VAL A 199 -19.34 -2.52 -2.29
CA VAL A 199 -18.38 -2.77 -1.20
C VAL A 199 -18.95 -3.79 -0.20
N VAL A 200 -20.26 -3.80 0.04
CA VAL A 200 -20.94 -4.78 0.90
C VAL A 200 -20.80 -6.21 0.38
N ASP A 201 -20.77 -6.40 -0.95
CA ASP A 201 -20.58 -7.73 -1.55
C ASP A 201 -19.17 -8.30 -1.31
N LEU A 202 -18.25 -7.49 -0.79
CA LEU A 202 -16.88 -7.85 -0.49
C LEU A 202 -16.73 -8.49 0.90
N GLN A 203 -17.69 -8.26 1.79
CA GLN A 203 -17.71 -8.85 3.14
C GLN A 203 -18.01 -10.35 3.14
N ASP A 204 -18.56 -10.88 2.05
CA ASP A 204 -18.95 -12.29 1.92
C ASP A 204 -17.86 -13.23 1.37
N GLY A 205 -16.59 -12.92 1.60
CA GLY A 205 -15.47 -13.79 1.21
C GLY A 205 -14.84 -13.47 -0.14
N ARG A 206 -15.14 -12.30 -0.72
CA ARG A 206 -14.55 -11.80 -1.97
C ARG A 206 -13.70 -10.54 -1.77
N GLU A 207 -13.36 -10.22 -0.52
CA GLU A 207 -12.54 -9.04 -0.16
C GLU A 207 -11.21 -9.02 -0.91
N ASP A 208 -10.64 -10.20 -1.16
CA ASP A 208 -9.36 -10.39 -1.85
C ASP A 208 -9.37 -9.80 -3.26
N LEU A 209 -10.41 -10.15 -4.04
CA LEU A 209 -10.57 -9.65 -5.41
C LEU A 209 -10.85 -8.15 -5.44
N ALA A 210 -11.57 -7.66 -4.45
CA ALA A 210 -11.90 -6.25 -4.36
C ALA A 210 -10.71 -5.38 -3.99
N LEU A 211 -9.84 -5.84 -3.11
CA LEU A 211 -8.61 -5.13 -2.78
C LEU A 211 -7.66 -5.10 -3.98
N ILE A 212 -7.61 -6.18 -4.77
CA ILE A 212 -6.88 -6.21 -6.04
C ILE A 212 -7.53 -5.26 -7.06
N GLU A 213 -8.86 -5.20 -7.13
CA GLU A 213 -9.59 -4.31 -8.05
C GLU A 213 -9.66 -2.86 -7.58
N ALA A 214 -9.59 -2.59 -6.27
CA ALA A 214 -9.48 -1.23 -5.72
C ALA A 214 -8.30 -0.45 -6.32
N ASN A 215 -7.23 -1.16 -6.70
CA ASN A 215 -6.11 -0.57 -7.40
C ASN A 215 -6.47 -0.01 -8.80
N LYS A 216 -7.57 -0.46 -9.42
CA LYS A 216 -8.07 0.14 -10.66
C LYS A 216 -8.55 1.58 -10.43
N ILE A 217 -9.08 1.89 -9.24
CA ILE A 217 -9.50 3.24 -8.86
C ILE A 217 -8.31 4.20 -8.86
N PHE A 218 -7.17 3.73 -8.38
CA PHE A 218 -5.97 4.56 -8.36
C PHE A 218 -5.41 4.82 -9.76
N ASN A 219 -5.57 3.87 -10.69
CA ASN A 219 -5.26 4.10 -12.10
C ASN A 219 -6.20 5.14 -12.74
N GLU A 220 -7.42 5.29 -12.20
CA GLU A 220 -8.37 6.35 -12.59
C GLU A 220 -8.23 7.62 -11.73
N GLY A 221 -7.29 7.68 -10.79
CA GLY A 221 -7.08 8.82 -9.89
C GLY A 221 -6.93 10.15 -10.62
N ASN A 222 -6.34 10.13 -11.81
CA ASN A 222 -6.30 11.26 -12.72
C ASN A 222 -7.69 11.84 -13.07
N ARG A 223 -8.74 11.02 -13.12
CA ARG A 223 -10.11 11.46 -13.39
C ARG A 223 -10.68 12.28 -12.22
N PHE A 224 -10.26 11.99 -11.00
CA PHE A 224 -10.67 12.71 -9.79
C PHE A 224 -9.76 13.90 -9.47
N GLY A 225 -8.88 14.30 -10.38
CA GLY A 225 -7.92 15.38 -10.15
C GLY A 225 -6.85 15.05 -9.10
N LEU A 226 -6.75 13.77 -8.70
CA LEU A 226 -5.74 13.31 -7.76
C LEU A 226 -4.39 13.18 -8.48
N VAL A 227 -3.36 13.74 -7.87
CA VAL A 227 -1.97 13.61 -8.33
C VAL A 227 -1.23 12.76 -7.31
N MET A 228 -0.90 11.53 -7.70
CA MET A 228 -0.07 10.65 -6.90
C MET A 228 1.39 10.80 -7.31
N LYS A 229 2.30 10.69 -6.35
CA LYS A 229 3.73 10.65 -6.65
C LYS A 229 4.09 9.34 -7.34
N LEU A 230 5.09 9.39 -8.22
CA LEU A 230 5.55 8.20 -8.95
C LEU A 230 6.04 7.11 -8.00
N GLU A 231 6.70 7.51 -6.93
CA GLU A 231 7.21 6.63 -5.87
C GLU A 231 6.08 5.87 -5.18
N ASP A 232 4.99 6.56 -4.82
CA ASP A 232 3.82 5.96 -4.17
C ASP A 232 3.13 4.95 -5.09
N THR A 233 3.08 5.23 -6.40
CA THR A 233 2.53 4.27 -7.39
C THR A 233 3.39 3.02 -7.53
N ALA A 234 4.70 3.12 -7.38
CA ALA A 234 5.60 1.97 -7.41
C ALA A 234 5.44 1.08 -6.16
N ILE A 235 5.24 1.68 -4.97
CA ILE A 235 4.90 0.94 -3.74
C ILE A 235 3.59 0.17 -3.91
N MET A 236 2.56 0.81 -4.48
CA MET A 236 1.29 0.14 -4.77
C MET A 236 1.47 -1.04 -5.72
N ARG A 237 2.24 -0.86 -6.79
CA ARG A 237 2.50 -1.93 -7.74
C ARG A 237 3.18 -3.12 -7.07
N SER A 238 4.19 -2.85 -6.23
CA SER A 238 4.89 -3.89 -5.48
C SER A 238 3.94 -4.65 -4.55
N ALA A 239 3.14 -3.93 -3.76
CA ALA A 239 2.15 -4.53 -2.87
C ALA A 239 1.10 -5.35 -3.63
N GLN A 240 0.59 -4.82 -4.74
CA GLN A 240 -0.39 -5.50 -5.59
C GLN A 240 0.19 -6.77 -6.22
N SER A 241 1.41 -6.70 -6.76
CA SER A 241 2.10 -7.85 -7.33
C SER A 241 2.22 -8.98 -6.31
N TYR A 242 2.63 -8.63 -5.10
CA TYR A 242 2.76 -9.58 -4.01
C TYR A 242 1.40 -10.14 -3.51
N MET A 243 0.39 -9.31 -3.35
CA MET A 243 -0.96 -9.76 -2.97
C MET A 243 -1.55 -10.69 -4.03
N THR A 244 -1.39 -10.36 -5.32
CA THR A 244 -1.83 -11.20 -6.44
C THR A 244 -1.11 -12.55 -6.43
N LEU A 245 0.18 -12.55 -6.09
CA LEU A 245 0.96 -13.77 -5.94
C LEU A 245 0.40 -14.66 -4.82
N LEU A 246 0.16 -14.09 -3.63
CA LEU A 246 -0.44 -14.84 -2.51
C LEU A 246 -1.81 -15.39 -2.88
N TYR A 247 -2.63 -14.62 -3.58
CA TYR A 247 -3.94 -15.07 -4.06
C TYR A 247 -3.82 -16.24 -5.04
N SER A 248 -2.93 -16.12 -6.03
CA SER A 248 -2.68 -17.17 -7.02
C SER A 248 -2.17 -18.47 -6.39
N LEU A 249 -1.40 -18.38 -5.30
CA LEU A 249 -0.96 -19.54 -4.52
C LEU A 249 -2.05 -20.09 -3.59
N GLY A 250 -3.15 -19.35 -3.35
CA GLY A 250 -4.19 -19.72 -2.39
C GLY A 250 -3.76 -19.45 -0.92
N LEU A 251 -2.82 -18.53 -0.72
CA LEU A 251 -2.21 -18.22 0.58
C LEU A 251 -2.66 -16.87 1.16
N TYR A 252 -3.36 -16.05 0.40
CA TYR A 252 -3.70 -14.67 0.73
C TYR A 252 -4.27 -14.53 2.15
N ARG A 253 -5.38 -15.23 2.44
CA ARG A 253 -6.07 -15.13 3.75
C ARG A 253 -5.29 -15.74 4.90
N LYS A 254 -4.37 -16.66 4.61
CA LYS A 254 -3.60 -17.34 5.64
C LYS A 254 -2.31 -16.61 6.00
N VAL A 255 -1.65 -16.04 5.00
CA VAL A 255 -0.30 -15.49 5.14
C VAL A 255 -0.33 -13.98 5.35
N LEU A 256 -1.14 -13.21 4.61
CA LEU A 256 -1.15 -11.76 4.70
C LEU A 256 -1.45 -11.21 6.10
N PRO A 257 -2.44 -11.74 6.86
CA PRO A 257 -2.69 -11.26 8.23
C PRO A 257 -1.49 -11.45 9.15
N LYS A 258 -0.74 -12.56 9.00
CA LYS A 258 0.46 -12.83 9.80
C LYS A 258 1.58 -11.83 9.47
N ILE A 259 1.79 -11.56 8.18
CA ILE A 259 2.76 -10.56 7.73
C ILE A 259 2.44 -9.20 8.34
N LEU A 260 1.18 -8.75 8.22
CA LEU A 260 0.75 -7.46 8.75
C LEU A 260 0.97 -7.36 10.27
N THR A 261 0.58 -8.40 11.02
CA THR A 261 0.80 -8.44 12.46
C THR A 261 2.28 -8.32 12.78
N ARG A 262 3.12 -9.12 12.15
CA ARG A 262 4.57 -9.14 12.40
C ARG A 262 5.25 -7.81 12.05
N VAL A 263 4.84 -7.17 10.95
CA VAL A 263 5.38 -5.85 10.56
C VAL A 263 4.95 -4.76 11.53
N LEU A 264 3.69 -4.76 11.96
CA LEU A 264 3.19 -3.78 12.93
C LEU A 264 3.90 -3.91 14.28
N GLU A 265 4.13 -5.13 14.76
CA GLU A 265 4.91 -5.40 15.97
C GLU A 265 6.34 -4.88 15.81
N TYR A 266 7.01 -5.21 14.70
CA TYR A 266 8.36 -4.75 14.39
C TYR A 266 8.47 -3.22 14.38
N VAL A 267 7.52 -2.54 13.73
CA VAL A 267 7.51 -1.07 13.66
C VAL A 267 7.25 -0.44 15.03
N ASN A 268 6.32 -0.99 15.81
CA ASN A 268 6.05 -0.50 17.17
C ASN A 268 7.29 -0.58 18.09
N GLU A 269 8.07 -1.64 17.96
CA GLU A 269 9.27 -1.84 18.78
C GLU A 269 10.44 -0.98 18.30
N ARG A 270 10.65 -0.90 16.99
CA ARG A 270 11.85 -0.29 16.38
C ARG A 270 11.69 1.20 16.09
N TYR A 271 10.48 1.65 15.77
CA TYR A 271 10.16 3.00 15.29
C TYR A 271 8.92 3.57 16.00
N PRO A 272 8.93 3.69 17.33
CA PRO A 272 7.74 4.14 18.09
C PRO A 272 7.27 5.54 17.66
N GLU A 273 8.17 6.40 17.14
CA GLU A 273 7.83 7.72 16.63
C GLU A 273 6.93 7.68 15.37
N VAL A 274 7.00 6.61 14.59
CA VAL A 274 6.20 6.45 13.36
C VAL A 274 4.72 6.23 13.69
N THR A 275 4.41 5.81 14.89
CA THR A 275 3.01 5.59 15.32
C THR A 275 2.24 6.90 15.55
N GLN A 276 2.91 8.05 15.55
CA GLN A 276 2.34 9.37 15.79
C GLN A 276 2.43 10.24 14.54
N ASP A 277 1.29 10.73 14.06
CA ASP A 277 1.26 11.73 12.98
C ASP A 277 1.33 13.14 13.57
N SER A 278 2.41 13.84 13.30
CA SER A 278 2.65 15.21 13.78
C SER A 278 2.69 16.27 12.66
N ALA A 279 2.52 15.88 11.40
CA ALA A 279 2.64 16.80 10.29
C ALA A 279 1.45 17.77 10.21
N THR A 280 1.71 19.07 10.32
CA THR A 280 0.74 20.15 10.21
C THR A 280 0.98 20.95 8.93
N VAL A 281 -0.11 21.45 8.35
CA VAL A 281 -0.10 22.34 7.18
C VAL A 281 -0.70 23.68 7.61
N SER A 282 -0.19 24.82 7.11
CA SER A 282 -0.80 26.12 7.39
C SER A 282 -2.19 26.23 6.73
N LEU A 283 -3.07 27.03 7.30
CA LEU A 283 -4.41 27.22 6.72
C LEU A 283 -4.35 27.83 5.31
N SER A 284 -3.39 28.73 5.07
CA SER A 284 -3.19 29.35 3.75
C SER A 284 -2.81 28.30 2.72
N ASP A 285 -1.81 27.47 3.01
CA ASP A 285 -1.34 26.41 2.10
C ASP A 285 -2.42 25.33 1.88
N ALA A 286 -3.20 25.05 2.94
CA ALA A 286 -4.32 24.13 2.86
C ALA A 286 -5.41 24.63 1.89
N ILE A 287 -5.76 25.92 1.95
CA ILE A 287 -6.74 26.53 1.05
C ILE A 287 -6.22 26.51 -0.40
N GLU A 288 -4.95 26.84 -0.62
CA GLU A 288 -4.32 26.81 -1.95
C GLU A 288 -4.36 25.40 -2.55
N THR A 289 -3.94 24.39 -1.78
CA THR A 289 -3.92 22.98 -2.20
C THR A 289 -5.32 22.47 -2.57
N VAL A 290 -6.32 22.77 -1.74
CA VAL A 290 -7.71 22.34 -2.00
C VAL A 290 -8.31 23.08 -3.19
N SER A 291 -8.03 24.38 -3.35
CA SER A 291 -8.49 25.17 -4.48
C SER A 291 -7.92 24.62 -5.81
N ALA A 292 -6.62 24.35 -5.87
CA ALA A 292 -5.97 23.77 -7.03
C ALA A 292 -6.50 22.36 -7.36
N TRP A 293 -6.85 21.57 -6.36
CA TRP A 293 -7.51 20.28 -6.58
C TRP A 293 -8.92 20.46 -7.18
N LEU A 294 -9.72 21.36 -6.62
CA LEU A 294 -11.08 21.63 -7.13
C LEU A 294 -11.08 22.12 -8.56
N GLU A 295 -10.12 22.96 -8.96
CA GLU A 295 -9.92 23.39 -10.34
C GLU A 295 -9.66 22.20 -11.28
N ARG A 296 -8.74 21.29 -10.90
CA ARG A 296 -8.47 20.07 -11.66
C ARG A 296 -9.71 19.16 -11.78
N VAL A 297 -10.51 19.05 -10.72
CA VAL A 297 -11.76 18.29 -10.76
C VAL A 297 -12.77 18.95 -11.72
N ALA A 298 -12.88 20.28 -11.70
CA ALA A 298 -13.78 21.01 -12.57
C ALA A 298 -13.45 20.82 -14.06
N GLU A 299 -12.16 20.75 -14.40
CA GLU A 299 -11.69 20.49 -15.75
C GLU A 299 -11.96 19.06 -16.22
N LYS A 300 -11.75 18.07 -15.34
CA LYS A 300 -11.77 16.65 -15.70
C LYS A 300 -13.15 16.00 -15.55
N ASP A 301 -13.89 16.38 -14.52
CA ASP A 301 -15.24 15.87 -14.24
C ASP A 301 -16.15 16.98 -13.71
N PRO A 302 -16.77 17.79 -14.60
CA PRO A 302 -17.69 18.86 -14.19
C PRO A 302 -18.90 18.38 -13.39
N GLN A 303 -19.30 17.10 -13.52
CA GLN A 303 -20.43 16.55 -12.76
C GLN A 303 -20.00 16.29 -11.31
N LEU A 304 -18.82 15.69 -11.13
CA LEU A 304 -18.24 15.48 -9.80
C LEU A 304 -17.98 16.82 -9.11
N PHE A 305 -17.45 17.82 -9.83
CA PHE A 305 -17.27 19.17 -9.29
C PHE A 305 -18.57 19.78 -8.77
N LYS A 306 -19.68 19.67 -9.52
CA LYS A 306 -21.00 20.15 -9.08
C LYS A 306 -21.47 19.42 -7.80
N LEU A 307 -21.24 18.11 -7.74
CA LEU A 307 -21.62 17.29 -6.57
C LEU A 307 -20.81 17.69 -5.33
N LEU A 308 -19.50 17.85 -5.45
CA LEU A 308 -18.62 18.29 -4.37
C LEU A 308 -18.97 19.71 -3.91
N SER A 309 -19.14 20.63 -4.83
CA SER A 309 -19.50 22.02 -4.53
C SER A 309 -20.88 22.15 -3.83
N ALA A 310 -21.85 21.33 -4.23
CA ALA A 310 -23.17 21.29 -3.58
C ALA A 310 -23.07 20.74 -2.14
N LYS A 311 -22.25 19.70 -1.90
CA LYS A 311 -22.04 19.15 -0.56
C LYS A 311 -21.29 20.13 0.35
N VAL A 312 -20.26 20.81 -0.15
CA VAL A 312 -19.54 21.84 0.60
C VAL A 312 -20.48 23.00 0.97
N LYS A 313 -21.31 23.46 0.03
CA LYS A 313 -22.28 24.52 0.26
C LYS A 313 -23.35 24.13 1.29
N LYS A 314 -23.80 22.87 1.28
CA LYS A 314 -24.74 22.33 2.27
C LYS A 314 -24.12 22.21 3.67
N ALA A 315 -22.85 21.86 3.75
CA ALA A 315 -22.11 21.79 5.01
C ALA A 315 -21.87 23.19 5.62
N SER A 316 -21.58 24.20 4.79
CA SER A 316 -21.40 25.59 5.24
C SER A 316 -22.72 26.30 5.65
N MET A 317 -23.86 25.79 5.21
CA MET A 317 -25.19 26.32 5.61
C MET A 317 -25.78 25.61 6.84
N ALA A 318 -25.19 24.52 7.30
CA ALA A 318 -25.58 23.79 8.50
C ALA A 318 -24.82 24.26 9.74
N THR A 319 -24.60 25.58 9.90
CA THR A 319 -24.18 26.15 11.16
C THR A 319 -25.36 26.08 12.11
N PRO A 320 -25.22 25.61 13.37
CA PRO A 320 -26.31 25.60 14.34
C PRO A 320 -26.76 27.03 14.61
N GLU A 321 -28.06 27.25 14.54
CA GLU A 321 -28.67 28.40 15.17
C GLU A 321 -28.21 28.43 16.63
N ALA A 322 -27.67 29.56 17.05
CA ALA A 322 -27.34 29.81 18.44
C ALA A 322 -28.60 29.58 19.28
N ASP A 323 -28.49 28.71 20.27
CA ASP A 323 -29.53 28.47 21.25
C ASP A 323 -29.58 29.73 22.17
N ASP A 324 -30.32 30.73 21.73
CA ASP A 324 -30.74 31.87 22.52
C ASP A 324 -31.82 31.42 23.52
N THR A 325 -31.43 30.61 24.48
CA THR A 325 -32.24 30.49 25.71
C THR A 325 -31.79 31.57 26.67
N GLU A 326 -32.43 32.75 26.49
CA GLU A 326 -32.51 33.79 27.51
C GLU A 326 -32.88 33.19 28.86
N THR A 327 -32.02 33.50 29.83
CA THR A 327 -32.34 33.54 31.23
C THR A 327 -33.57 34.45 31.47
N LYS A 328 -34.64 33.89 31.95
CA LYS A 328 -35.66 34.61 32.70
C LYS A 328 -35.87 33.95 34.05
N GLU A 329 -35.57 34.77 35.07
CA GLU A 329 -35.99 34.73 36.47
C GLU A 329 -35.63 33.52 37.31
#